data_0a9f2a45eedec56a18eceb3f9ad4dc83
#
_entry.id   0a9f2a45eedec56a18eceb3f9ad4dc83
#
_cell.length_a   1.000
_cell.length_b   1.000
_cell.length_c   1.000
_cell.angle_alpha   90.00
_cell.angle_beta   90.00
_cell.angle_gamma   90.00
#
_symmetry.space_group_name_H-M   'P 1'
#
loop_
_entity.id
_entity.type
_entity.pdbx_description
1 polymer ?
#
loop_
_entity_poly.entity_id
_entity_poly.type
_entity_poly.pdbx_seq_one_letter_code
_entity_poly.pdbx_strand_id
1 'polypeptide(L)'
;EELTKANGIDHGKAHDAMSDVHATVGMAKLIKTHQPNLFDYYFGLRSKKQVRKVLEPYGARLCVQVSAMYPRQRYGVAPIMSISRHPTNGNSIIVVDLAADIQPLIDWSEDEIRAKLFARGTHERPPLKEIRINRCPFIAPIEVLNEENISRLGLSMREIKERARRLK
;
A
#
# COMPACT_ATOMS: atom_id res chain seq x y z
N GLU A 1 -13.69 16.02 6.81
CA GLU A 1 -14.94 16.71 7.20
C GLU A 1 -16.17 15.83 7.03
N GLU A 2 -16.47 15.28 5.83
CA GLU A 2 -17.67 14.46 5.60
C GLU A 2 -17.75 13.25 6.52
N LEU A 3 -16.64 12.53 6.69
CA LEU A 3 -16.56 11.34 7.52
C LEU A 3 -16.76 11.64 9.00
N THR A 4 -16.23 12.75 9.49
CA THR A 4 -16.40 13.19 10.88
C THR A 4 -17.85 13.61 11.14
N LYS A 5 -18.46 14.39 10.23
CA LYS A 5 -19.87 14.77 10.30
C LYS A 5 -20.80 13.56 10.31
N ALA A 6 -20.57 12.60 9.40
CA ALA A 6 -21.37 11.37 9.30
C ALA A 6 -21.30 10.50 10.58
N ASN A 7 -20.27 10.65 11.39
CA ASN A 7 -20.08 9.91 12.63
C ASN A 7 -20.27 10.75 13.90
N GLY A 8 -20.87 11.94 13.79
CA GLY A 8 -21.16 12.81 14.94
C GLY A 8 -19.92 13.34 15.67
N ILE A 9 -18.76 13.37 14.99
CA ILE A 9 -17.52 13.91 15.55
C ILE A 9 -17.52 15.41 15.25
N ASP A 10 -17.54 16.21 16.33
CA ASP A 10 -17.48 17.65 16.22
C ASP A 10 -16.16 18.10 15.58
N HIS A 11 -16.28 18.94 14.58
CA HIS A 11 -15.15 19.46 13.81
C HIS A 11 -14.84 20.93 14.16
N GLY A 12 -15.63 21.55 15.04
CA GLY A 12 -15.48 22.96 15.39
C GLY A 12 -15.38 23.88 14.16
N LYS A 13 -14.54 24.87 14.20
CA LYS A 13 -14.17 25.68 13.03
C LYS A 13 -13.15 24.92 12.19
N ALA A 14 -13.52 24.50 10.99
CA ALA A 14 -12.61 23.91 10.03
C ALA A 14 -11.38 24.81 9.82
N HIS A 15 -10.19 24.19 9.77
CA HIS A 15 -8.87 24.86 9.69
C HIS A 15 -8.34 25.51 10.98
N ASP A 16 -8.99 25.28 12.13
CA ASP A 16 -8.34 25.50 13.41
C ASP A 16 -7.54 24.25 13.82
N ALA A 17 -6.26 24.42 14.13
CA ALA A 17 -5.32 23.32 14.39
C ALA A 17 -5.81 22.40 15.54
N MET A 18 -6.45 22.92 16.56
CA MET A 18 -7.00 22.12 17.65
C MET A 18 -8.22 21.34 17.24
N SER A 19 -9.09 21.90 16.41
CA SER A 19 -10.27 21.22 15.85
C SER A 19 -9.85 20.03 14.98
N ASP A 20 -8.81 20.18 14.16
CA ASP A 20 -8.27 19.10 13.34
C ASP A 20 -7.65 17.97 14.19
N VAL A 21 -6.98 18.30 15.28
CA VAL A 21 -6.47 17.32 16.24
C VAL A 21 -7.63 16.56 16.92
N HIS A 22 -8.65 17.27 17.41
CA HIS A 22 -9.81 16.64 18.03
C HIS A 22 -10.55 15.72 17.08
N ALA A 23 -10.76 16.14 15.82
CA ALA A 23 -11.38 15.33 14.79
C ALA A 23 -10.55 14.06 14.50
N THR A 24 -9.23 14.18 14.40
CA THR A 24 -8.32 13.04 14.18
C THR A 24 -8.37 12.05 15.35
N VAL A 25 -8.33 12.55 16.59
CA VAL A 25 -8.45 11.71 17.79
C VAL A 25 -9.83 11.04 17.87
N GLY A 26 -10.90 11.77 17.53
CA GLY A 26 -12.26 11.25 17.48
C GLY A 26 -12.38 10.10 16.48
N MET A 27 -11.84 10.27 15.27
CA MET A 27 -11.81 9.21 14.25
C MET A 27 -10.98 7.99 14.70
N ALA A 28 -9.83 8.21 15.33
CA ALA A 28 -9.01 7.12 15.85
C ALA A 28 -9.75 6.33 16.93
N LYS A 29 -10.45 7.01 17.85
CA LYS A 29 -11.29 6.38 18.87
C LYS A 29 -12.43 5.57 18.24
N LEU A 30 -13.12 6.13 17.25
CA LEU A 30 -14.18 5.45 16.50
C LEU A 30 -13.68 4.14 15.88
N ILE A 31 -12.57 4.19 15.15
CA ILE A 31 -11.96 3.00 14.55
C ILE A 31 -11.57 1.99 15.62
N LYS A 32 -10.94 2.43 16.71
CA LYS A 32 -10.54 1.55 17.81
C LYS A 32 -11.72 0.87 18.47
N THR A 33 -12.85 1.54 18.60
CA THR A 33 -14.07 0.99 19.21
C THR A 33 -14.73 -0.04 18.30
N HIS A 34 -14.86 0.27 17.00
CA HIS A 34 -15.60 -0.59 16.07
C HIS A 34 -14.73 -1.66 15.39
N GLN A 35 -13.43 -1.42 15.28
CA GLN A 35 -12.47 -2.30 14.60
C GLN A 35 -11.15 -2.39 15.41
N PRO A 36 -11.19 -2.91 16.65
CA PRO A 36 -10.02 -2.90 17.54
C PRO A 36 -8.82 -3.66 16.94
N ASN A 37 -9.06 -4.82 16.33
CA ASN A 37 -7.99 -5.62 15.71
C ASN A 37 -7.31 -4.89 14.56
N LEU A 38 -8.08 -4.19 13.72
CA LEU A 38 -7.55 -3.38 12.63
C LEU A 38 -6.73 -2.21 13.17
N PHE A 39 -7.24 -1.52 14.21
CA PHE A 39 -6.55 -0.42 14.85
C PHE A 39 -5.21 -0.86 15.42
N ASP A 40 -5.19 -1.93 16.21
CA ASP A 40 -3.99 -2.43 16.88
C ASP A 40 -2.97 -2.95 15.86
N TYR A 41 -3.42 -3.64 14.81
CA TYR A 41 -2.57 -4.06 13.71
C TYR A 41 -1.89 -2.86 13.04
N TYR A 42 -2.68 -1.87 12.61
CA TYR A 42 -2.16 -0.68 11.92
C TYR A 42 -1.27 0.16 12.84
N PHE A 43 -1.64 0.32 14.10
CA PHE A 43 -0.84 1.00 15.10
C PHE A 43 0.53 0.32 15.31
N GLY A 44 0.59 -0.99 15.20
CA GLY A 44 1.83 -1.76 15.22
C GLY A 44 2.77 -1.41 14.06
N LEU A 45 2.24 -1.05 12.87
CA LEU A 45 3.02 -0.69 11.69
C LEU A 45 3.77 0.65 11.79
N ARG A 46 3.60 1.41 12.87
CA ARG A 46 4.48 2.54 13.22
C ARG A 46 5.93 2.08 13.47
N SER A 47 6.12 0.81 13.83
CA SER A 47 7.43 0.19 14.01
C SER A 47 8.01 -0.29 12.68
N LYS A 48 9.16 0.24 12.27
CA LYS A 48 9.90 -0.23 11.09
C LYS A 48 10.16 -1.75 11.14
N LYS A 49 10.38 -2.30 12.35
CA LYS A 49 10.59 -3.74 12.54
C LYS A 49 9.34 -4.55 12.17
N GLN A 50 8.16 -4.06 12.54
CA GLN A 50 6.90 -4.73 12.17
C GLN A 50 6.62 -4.61 10.67
N VAL A 51 6.85 -3.45 10.06
CA VAL A 51 6.74 -3.29 8.61
C VAL A 51 7.65 -4.26 7.87
N ARG A 52 8.92 -4.39 8.31
CA ARG A 52 9.85 -5.36 7.71
C ARG A 52 9.36 -6.80 7.86
N LYS A 53 8.80 -7.19 9.01
CA LYS A 53 8.24 -8.55 9.20
C LYS A 53 7.14 -8.88 8.18
N VAL A 54 6.36 -7.90 7.75
CA VAL A 54 5.32 -8.09 6.73
C VAL A 54 5.95 -8.25 5.35
N LEU A 55 6.95 -7.45 5.01
CA LEU A 55 7.54 -7.36 3.67
C LEU A 55 8.69 -8.34 3.41
N GLU A 56 9.38 -8.81 4.44
CA GLU A 56 10.53 -9.73 4.32
C GLU A 56 10.10 -11.19 4.53
N PRO A 57 10.78 -12.17 3.91
CA PRO A 57 11.90 -12.02 2.99
C PRO A 57 11.45 -11.54 1.59
N TYR A 58 12.33 -10.79 0.92
CA TYR A 58 12.05 -10.27 -0.42
C TYR A 58 11.85 -11.40 -1.42
N GLY A 59 10.95 -11.18 -2.40
CA GLY A 59 10.59 -12.17 -3.42
C GLY A 59 9.76 -13.35 -2.93
N ALA A 60 9.49 -13.46 -1.62
CA ALA A 60 8.83 -14.64 -1.06
C ALA A 60 7.38 -14.40 -0.64
N ARG A 61 7.07 -13.22 -0.10
CA ARG A 61 5.76 -12.92 0.47
C ARG A 61 4.92 -12.08 -0.46
N LEU A 62 3.65 -12.46 -0.58
CA LEU A 62 2.63 -11.65 -1.20
C LEU A 62 1.93 -10.82 -0.11
N CYS A 63 1.80 -9.54 -0.37
CA CYS A 63 1.14 -8.62 0.54
C CYS A 63 0.09 -7.82 -0.22
N VAL A 64 -0.74 -7.11 0.51
CA VAL A 64 -1.63 -6.08 -0.03
C VAL A 64 -1.21 -4.73 0.56
N GLN A 65 -1.22 -3.71 -0.27
CA GLN A 65 -1.00 -2.32 0.14
C GLN A 65 -2.19 -1.47 -0.24
N VAL A 66 -2.56 -0.53 0.65
CA VAL A 66 -3.51 0.53 0.34
C VAL A 66 -2.74 1.85 0.23
N SER A 67 -2.86 2.52 -0.91
CA SER A 67 -2.19 3.79 -1.17
C SER A 67 -2.88 4.56 -2.30
N ALA A 68 -2.87 5.88 -2.23
CA ALA A 68 -3.31 6.75 -3.32
C ALA A 68 -2.47 6.62 -4.61
N MET A 69 -1.34 5.92 -4.55
CA MET A 69 -0.51 5.61 -5.74
C MET A 69 -1.13 4.57 -6.66
N TYR A 70 -2.11 3.82 -6.20
CA TYR A 70 -2.79 2.77 -6.97
C TYR A 70 -4.09 3.27 -7.58
N PRO A 71 -4.59 2.63 -8.65
CA PRO A 71 -5.81 3.06 -9.34
C PRO A 71 -7.03 3.15 -8.44
N ARG A 72 -7.84 4.20 -8.62
CA ARG A 72 -9.10 4.39 -7.89
C ARG A 72 -10.11 3.28 -8.17
N GLN A 73 -10.07 2.67 -9.35
CA GLN A 73 -10.91 1.51 -9.73
C GLN A 73 -10.71 0.32 -8.80
N ARG A 74 -9.55 0.23 -8.17
CA ARG A 74 -9.22 -0.77 -7.13
C ARG A 74 -9.23 -0.18 -5.72
N TYR A 75 -9.89 0.97 -5.51
CA TYR A 75 -9.95 1.68 -4.22
C TYR A 75 -8.57 1.98 -3.63
N GLY A 76 -7.55 2.15 -4.46
CA GLY A 76 -6.18 2.34 -4.02
C GLY A 76 -5.52 1.08 -3.43
N VAL A 77 -6.08 -0.10 -3.68
CA VAL A 77 -5.55 -1.40 -3.21
C VAL A 77 -4.70 -2.05 -4.30
N ALA A 78 -3.56 -2.58 -3.94
CA ALA A 78 -2.74 -3.40 -4.82
C ALA A 78 -2.16 -4.63 -4.12
N PRO A 79 -2.20 -5.81 -4.76
CA PRO A 79 -1.37 -6.94 -4.38
C PRO A 79 0.07 -6.62 -4.75
N ILE A 80 0.98 -6.78 -3.81
CA ILE A 80 2.37 -6.43 -3.99
C ILE A 80 3.31 -7.57 -3.60
N MET A 81 4.50 -7.57 -4.18
CA MET A 81 5.64 -8.35 -3.72
C MET A 81 6.84 -7.42 -3.53
N SER A 82 7.47 -7.47 -2.36
CA SER A 82 8.71 -6.75 -2.12
C SER A 82 9.87 -7.47 -2.81
N ILE A 83 10.73 -6.72 -3.50
CA ILE A 83 11.84 -7.29 -4.28
C ILE A 83 13.21 -6.93 -3.72
N SER A 84 13.38 -5.72 -3.18
CA SER A 84 14.68 -5.30 -2.62
C SER A 84 14.54 -4.12 -1.66
N ARG A 85 15.62 -3.84 -0.94
CA ARG A 85 15.80 -2.52 -0.29
C ARG A 85 16.11 -1.48 -1.35
N HIS A 86 15.69 -0.26 -1.09
CA HIS A 86 16.09 0.87 -1.92
C HIS A 86 17.61 1.11 -1.80
N PRO A 87 18.36 1.26 -2.91
CA PRO A 87 19.83 1.29 -2.87
C PRO A 87 20.41 2.47 -2.07
N THR A 88 19.74 3.60 -2.04
CA THR A 88 20.21 4.83 -1.38
C THR A 88 19.36 5.28 -0.19
N ASN A 89 18.13 4.75 -0.03
CA ASN A 89 17.23 5.13 1.06
C ASN A 89 16.96 3.93 1.98
N GLY A 90 17.69 3.84 3.08
CA GLY A 90 17.54 2.75 4.06
C GLY A 90 16.16 2.64 4.73
N ASN A 91 15.28 3.64 4.54
CA ASN A 91 13.90 3.62 5.02
C ASN A 91 12.89 3.20 3.95
N SER A 92 13.36 2.72 2.80
CA SER A 92 12.49 2.36 1.68
C SER A 92 12.73 0.94 1.20
N ILE A 93 11.64 0.31 0.78
CA ILE A 93 11.61 -1.02 0.16
C ILE A 93 10.95 -0.88 -1.20
N ILE A 94 11.54 -1.49 -2.22
CA ILE A 94 10.98 -1.53 -3.57
C ILE A 94 10.02 -2.72 -3.66
N VAL A 95 8.85 -2.46 -4.19
CA VAL A 95 7.79 -3.45 -4.40
C VAL A 95 7.28 -3.41 -5.83
N VAL A 96 6.75 -4.53 -6.31
CA VAL A 96 6.05 -4.66 -7.59
C VAL A 96 4.54 -4.70 -7.33
N ASP A 97 3.76 -3.91 -8.09
CA ASP A 97 2.30 -4.05 -8.19
C ASP A 97 1.98 -5.27 -9.07
N LEU A 98 1.54 -6.34 -8.46
CA LEU A 98 1.22 -7.59 -9.16
C LEU A 98 -0.15 -7.57 -9.87
N ALA A 99 -0.96 -6.52 -9.70
CA ALA A 99 -2.16 -6.34 -10.49
C ALA A 99 -1.88 -5.60 -11.82
N ALA A 100 -0.74 -4.96 -11.94
CA ALA A 100 -0.29 -4.35 -13.18
C ALA A 100 0.41 -5.36 -14.09
N ASP A 101 0.63 -4.98 -15.35
CA ASP A 101 1.46 -5.78 -16.25
C ASP A 101 2.92 -5.76 -15.79
N ILE A 102 3.51 -6.94 -15.59
CA ILE A 102 4.91 -7.11 -15.19
C ILE A 102 5.83 -7.36 -16.37
N GLN A 103 5.30 -7.48 -17.58
CA GLN A 103 6.12 -7.79 -18.76
C GLN A 103 7.27 -6.80 -18.96
N PRO A 104 7.08 -5.49 -18.71
CA PRO A 104 8.17 -4.52 -18.75
C PRO A 104 9.36 -4.85 -17.83
N LEU A 105 9.13 -5.50 -16.69
CA LEU A 105 10.21 -5.89 -15.78
C LEU A 105 11.00 -7.12 -16.26
N ILE A 106 10.46 -7.85 -17.23
CA ILE A 106 11.07 -9.05 -17.81
C ILE A 106 11.82 -8.70 -19.10
N ASP A 107 11.22 -7.83 -19.91
CA ASP A 107 11.69 -7.56 -21.26
C ASP A 107 12.67 -6.38 -21.34
N TRP A 108 12.54 -5.39 -20.43
CA TRP A 108 13.36 -4.19 -20.50
C TRP A 108 14.70 -4.38 -19.80
N SER A 109 15.73 -3.79 -20.37
CA SER A 109 17.05 -3.64 -19.75
C SER A 109 16.99 -2.74 -18.49
N GLU A 110 18.01 -2.83 -17.65
CA GLU A 110 18.11 -1.98 -16.45
C GLU A 110 18.06 -0.48 -16.81
N ASP A 111 18.73 -0.08 -17.91
CA ASP A 111 18.75 1.31 -18.34
C ASP A 111 17.39 1.79 -18.85
N GLU A 112 16.63 0.93 -19.55
CA GLU A 112 15.27 1.24 -19.98
C GLU A 112 14.33 1.38 -18.76
N ILE A 113 14.40 0.47 -17.80
CA ILE A 113 13.62 0.57 -16.56
C ILE A 113 13.95 1.87 -15.83
N ARG A 114 15.24 2.19 -15.70
CA ARG A 114 15.69 3.43 -15.05
C ARG A 114 15.18 4.66 -15.75
N ALA A 115 15.33 4.73 -17.07
CA ALA A 115 14.87 5.86 -17.87
C ALA A 115 13.36 6.09 -17.75
N LYS A 116 12.55 5.02 -17.82
CA LYS A 116 11.09 5.09 -17.75
C LYS A 116 10.58 5.35 -16.33
N LEU A 117 11.29 4.89 -15.30
CA LEU A 117 10.92 5.12 -13.90
C LEU A 117 10.95 6.62 -13.54
N PHE A 118 11.92 7.36 -14.09
CA PHE A 118 12.11 8.79 -13.83
C PHE A 118 11.57 9.70 -14.94
N ALA A 119 11.00 9.14 -16.01
CA ALA A 119 10.40 9.93 -17.09
C ALA A 119 9.22 10.77 -16.58
N ARG A 120 9.13 12.02 -17.06
CA ARG A 120 7.97 12.90 -16.83
C ARG A 120 6.94 12.67 -17.93
N GLY A 121 5.66 12.69 -17.57
CA GLY A 121 4.53 12.55 -18.50
C GLY A 121 3.78 11.24 -18.41
N THR A 122 3.01 10.91 -19.45
CA THR A 122 2.08 9.76 -19.52
C THR A 122 2.74 8.49 -20.09
N HIS A 123 4.04 8.36 -19.97
CA HIS A 123 4.75 7.18 -20.48
C HIS A 123 4.41 5.93 -19.67
N GLU A 124 4.48 4.79 -20.34
CA GLU A 124 4.42 3.48 -19.72
C GLU A 124 5.52 3.38 -18.65
N ARG A 125 5.08 3.17 -17.42
CA ARG A 125 5.98 3.06 -16.26
C ARG A 125 6.06 1.63 -15.79
N PRO A 126 7.25 1.16 -15.39
CA PRO A 126 7.35 -0.16 -14.76
C PRO A 126 6.48 -0.20 -13.49
N PRO A 127 5.87 -1.35 -13.18
CA PRO A 127 4.97 -1.49 -12.02
C PRO A 127 5.72 -1.50 -10.68
N LEU A 128 6.80 -0.72 -10.58
CA LEU A 128 7.62 -0.56 -9.39
C LEU A 128 7.10 0.59 -8.52
N LYS A 129 7.06 0.35 -7.22
CA LYS A 129 6.68 1.35 -6.21
C LYS A 129 7.66 1.31 -5.04
N GLU A 130 7.69 2.39 -4.28
CA GLU A 130 8.49 2.55 -3.07
C GLU A 130 7.57 2.56 -1.85
N ILE A 131 7.86 1.71 -0.86
CA ILE A 131 7.21 1.75 0.44
C ILE A 131 8.18 2.32 1.46
N ARG A 132 7.81 3.45 2.08
CA ARG A 132 8.56 4.06 3.17
C ARG A 132 8.17 3.41 4.50
N ILE A 133 9.07 2.58 5.04
CA ILE A 133 8.83 1.82 6.27
C ILE A 133 8.74 2.66 7.54
N ASN A 134 9.13 3.93 7.47
CA ASN A 134 9.04 4.91 8.56
C ASN A 134 7.82 5.84 8.47
N ARG A 135 6.87 5.53 7.57
CA ARG A 135 5.65 6.34 7.36
C ARG A 135 4.37 5.55 7.63
N CYS A 136 4.44 4.56 8.50
CA CYS A 136 3.28 3.73 8.86
C CYS A 136 2.48 3.29 7.63
N PRO A 137 3.08 2.55 6.67
CA PRO A 137 2.41 2.15 5.43
C PRO A 137 1.24 1.23 5.74
N PHE A 138 0.12 1.40 5.04
CA PHE A 138 -1.03 0.50 5.19
C PHE A 138 -0.80 -0.74 4.34
N ILE A 139 -0.22 -1.77 4.96
CA ILE A 139 0.13 -3.05 4.33
C ILE A 139 -0.36 -4.21 5.19
N ALA A 140 -0.68 -5.32 4.55
CA ALA A 140 -1.03 -6.58 5.24
C ALA A 140 -0.59 -7.79 4.40
N PRO A 141 -0.50 -8.99 4.99
CA PRO A 141 -0.38 -10.23 4.21
C PRO A 141 -1.55 -10.39 3.23
N ILE A 142 -1.31 -11.01 2.07
CA ILE A 142 -2.33 -11.15 1.02
C ILE A 142 -3.56 -11.95 1.47
N GLU A 143 -3.41 -12.79 2.48
CA GLU A 143 -4.42 -13.67 3.05
C GLU A 143 -5.59 -12.91 3.72
N VAL A 144 -5.46 -11.60 3.94
CA VAL A 144 -6.57 -10.75 4.42
C VAL A 144 -7.65 -10.55 3.35
N LEU A 145 -7.34 -10.81 2.06
CA LEU A 145 -8.28 -10.72 0.97
C LEU A 145 -9.06 -12.05 0.86
N ASN A 146 -10.36 -11.98 1.11
CA ASN A 146 -11.29 -13.07 0.81
C ASN A 146 -11.76 -13.04 -0.66
N GLU A 147 -12.52 -14.04 -1.09
CA GLU A 147 -13.01 -14.14 -2.48
C GLU A 147 -13.88 -12.95 -2.89
N GLU A 148 -14.73 -12.47 -2.00
CA GLU A 148 -15.58 -11.30 -2.22
C GLU A 148 -14.74 -10.05 -2.49
N ASN A 149 -13.73 -9.81 -1.65
CA ASN A 149 -12.81 -8.67 -1.83
C ASN A 149 -12.01 -8.77 -3.13
N ILE A 150 -11.53 -9.97 -3.47
CA ILE A 150 -10.80 -10.24 -4.70
C ILE A 150 -11.67 -9.92 -5.92
N SER A 151 -12.93 -10.41 -5.93
CA SER A 151 -13.90 -10.15 -6.99
C SER A 151 -14.22 -8.64 -7.10
N ARG A 152 -14.52 -7.99 -5.98
CA ARG A 152 -14.83 -6.56 -5.94
C ARG A 152 -13.69 -5.66 -6.43
N LEU A 153 -12.46 -6.08 -6.19
CA LEU A 153 -11.25 -5.37 -6.64
C LEU A 153 -10.86 -5.70 -8.08
N GLY A 154 -11.59 -6.61 -8.75
CA GLY A 154 -11.24 -7.08 -10.09
C GLY A 154 -9.88 -7.77 -10.16
N LEU A 155 -9.50 -8.48 -9.09
CA LEU A 155 -8.22 -9.19 -8.99
C LEU A 155 -8.38 -10.67 -9.34
N SER A 156 -7.28 -11.28 -9.75
CA SER A 156 -7.18 -12.73 -9.98
C SER A 156 -6.00 -13.28 -9.18
N MET A 157 -6.28 -14.08 -8.16
CA MET A 157 -5.22 -14.71 -7.34
C MET A 157 -4.35 -15.64 -8.16
N ARG A 158 -4.89 -16.28 -9.22
CA ARG A 158 -4.12 -17.10 -10.14
C ARG A 158 -3.07 -16.26 -10.87
N GLU A 159 -3.49 -15.12 -11.44
CA GLU A 159 -2.57 -14.22 -12.15
C GLU A 159 -1.54 -13.59 -11.23
N ILE A 160 -1.95 -13.14 -10.03
CA ILE A 160 -1.04 -12.58 -9.02
C ILE A 160 0.06 -13.58 -8.67
N LYS A 161 -0.31 -14.85 -8.40
CA LYS A 161 0.66 -15.91 -8.08
C LYS A 161 1.57 -16.24 -9.26
N GLU A 162 1.02 -16.23 -10.48
CA GLU A 162 1.79 -16.48 -11.71
C GLU A 162 2.82 -15.37 -11.95
N ARG A 163 2.39 -14.10 -11.88
CA ARG A 163 3.29 -12.96 -12.01
C ARG A 163 4.39 -12.98 -10.94
N ALA A 164 4.05 -13.30 -9.70
CA ALA A 164 5.03 -13.43 -8.63
C ALA A 164 6.06 -14.54 -8.89
N ARG A 165 5.66 -15.66 -9.51
CA ARG A 165 6.62 -16.72 -9.89
C ARG A 165 7.58 -16.28 -10.99
N ARG A 166 7.09 -15.52 -11.97
CA ARG A 166 7.91 -15.02 -13.09
C ARG A 166 8.96 -14.00 -12.69
N LEU A 167 8.81 -13.39 -11.51
CA LEU A 167 9.74 -12.40 -10.96
C LEU A 167 10.77 -13.02 -9.99
N LYS A 168 10.75 -14.31 -9.76
CA LYS A 168 11.71 -15.07 -8.94
C LYS A 168 12.84 -15.63 -9.79
#